data_3fefdac8525c02eaa7e9684dfad3a6de
#
_entry.id   3fefdac8525c02eaa7e9684dfad3a6de
#
_cell.length_a   1.000
_cell.length_b   1.000
_cell.length_c   1.000
_cell.angle_alpha   90.00
_cell.angle_beta   90.00
_cell.angle_gamma   90.00
#
_symmetry.space_group_name_H-M   'P 1'
#
loop_
_entity.id
_entity.type
_entity.pdbx_description
1 polymer ?
#
loop_
_entity_poly.entity_id
_entity_poly.type
_entity_poly.pdbx_seq_one_letter_code
_entity_poly.pdbx_strand_id
1 'polypeptide(L)'
;MDLKKFIRSIPDYPKKGILFRDITTLIKDEKAFEETINQIVERSKKFKFNKIAAIESRGFVFASAVSYILKKPFIMLRKKNKLPAETHSINFKLEYGTATIEVHKDSINEKDTVLIIDDLIATGGTAEAASRLIEISKGKVGAFIFVINLFDLGGSDKLIEKGFKVENLIEFPGH
;
A
#
# COMPACT_ATOMS: atom_id res chain seq x y z
N MET A 1 11.42 7.86 -17.13
CA MET A 1 12.15 8.46 -15.98
C MET A 1 12.57 7.36 -15.02
N ASP A 2 13.80 7.41 -14.53
CA ASP A 2 14.28 6.45 -13.53
C ASP A 2 13.92 6.96 -12.11
N LEU A 3 12.82 6.48 -11.59
CA LEU A 3 12.29 6.89 -10.28
C LEU A 3 13.19 6.53 -9.11
N LYS A 4 14.08 5.53 -9.25
CA LYS A 4 15.06 5.17 -8.20
C LYS A 4 15.91 6.36 -7.75
N LYS A 5 16.26 7.24 -8.68
CA LYS A 5 17.10 8.41 -8.41
C LYS A 5 16.44 9.43 -7.49
N PHE A 6 15.12 9.35 -7.35
CA PHE A 6 14.34 10.25 -6.50
C PHE A 6 14.05 9.66 -5.11
N ILE A 7 14.53 8.46 -4.81
CA ILE A 7 14.39 7.83 -3.49
C ILE A 7 15.69 8.01 -2.72
N ARG A 8 15.62 8.71 -1.60
CA ARG A 8 16.76 8.89 -0.71
C ARG A 8 16.91 7.67 0.20
N SER A 9 18.13 7.16 0.32
CA SER A 9 18.45 6.08 1.24
C SER A 9 19.13 6.64 2.48
N ILE A 10 18.58 6.36 3.66
CA ILE A 10 19.06 6.84 4.96
C ILE A 10 19.52 5.62 5.75
N PRO A 11 20.85 5.45 5.97
CA PRO A 11 21.34 4.34 6.77
C PRO A 11 21.02 4.54 8.25
N ASP A 12 20.89 3.42 8.96
CA ASP A 12 20.69 3.36 10.42
C ASP A 12 19.47 4.18 10.92
N TYR A 13 18.38 4.16 10.19
CA TYR A 13 17.14 4.82 10.56
C TYR A 13 15.94 3.86 10.45
N PRO A 14 15.01 3.82 11.41
CA PRO A 14 15.04 4.50 12.73
C PRO A 14 15.99 3.84 13.73
N LYS A 15 16.60 2.72 13.34
CA LYS A 15 17.52 1.95 14.18
C LYS A 15 18.75 1.53 13.39
N LYS A 16 19.86 1.30 14.08
CA LYS A 16 21.09 0.77 13.48
C LYS A 16 20.81 -0.50 12.68
N GLY A 17 21.37 -0.61 11.49
CA GLY A 17 21.23 -1.75 10.58
C GLY A 17 20.04 -1.67 9.63
N ILE A 18 19.16 -0.68 9.77
CA ILE A 18 18.02 -0.46 8.86
C ILE A 18 18.39 0.59 7.83
N LEU A 19 18.23 0.25 6.55
CA LEU A 19 18.37 1.19 5.44
C LEU A 19 16.98 1.69 5.04
N PHE A 20 16.65 2.90 5.48
CA PHE A 20 15.35 3.51 5.23
C PHE A 20 15.27 4.09 3.82
N ARG A 21 14.20 3.78 3.11
CA ARG A 21 13.91 4.34 1.77
C ARG A 21 12.92 5.47 1.92
N ASP A 22 13.41 6.70 1.78
CA ASP A 22 12.63 7.91 1.98
C ASP A 22 11.97 8.36 0.68
N ILE A 23 10.63 8.32 0.67
CA ILE A 23 9.82 8.73 -0.48
C ILE A 23 9.58 10.24 -0.52
N THR A 24 9.92 10.98 0.51
CA THR A 24 9.63 12.43 0.56
C THR A 24 10.34 13.18 -0.55
N THR A 25 11.53 12.73 -0.94
CA THR A 25 12.29 13.30 -2.06
C THR A 25 11.63 13.05 -3.42
N LEU A 26 10.94 11.92 -3.59
CA LEU A 26 10.14 11.64 -4.77
C LEU A 26 8.87 12.50 -4.81
N ILE A 27 8.17 12.59 -3.67
CA ILE A 27 6.89 13.31 -3.58
C ILE A 27 7.07 14.82 -3.80
N LYS A 28 8.18 15.40 -3.33
CA LYS A 28 8.44 16.83 -3.47
C LYS A 28 8.89 17.24 -4.88
N ASP A 29 9.27 16.30 -5.73
CA ASP A 29 9.61 16.57 -7.14
C ASP A 29 8.36 16.39 -8.00
N GLU A 30 7.94 17.50 -8.64
CA GLU A 30 6.69 17.53 -9.40
C GLU A 30 6.63 16.47 -10.51
N LYS A 31 7.73 16.29 -11.24
CA LYS A 31 7.81 15.36 -12.37
C LYS A 31 7.92 13.92 -11.93
N ALA A 32 8.70 13.66 -10.88
CA ALA A 32 8.84 12.31 -10.33
C ALA A 32 7.52 11.85 -9.69
N PHE A 33 6.83 12.73 -8.98
CA PHE A 33 5.53 12.41 -8.41
C PHE A 33 4.48 12.16 -9.50
N GLU A 34 4.38 13.05 -10.50
CA GLU A 34 3.49 12.86 -11.65
C GLU A 34 3.75 11.52 -12.35
N GLU A 35 5.01 11.22 -12.67
CA GLU A 35 5.39 9.96 -13.30
C GLU A 35 5.02 8.75 -12.45
N THR A 36 5.21 8.82 -11.13
CA THR A 36 4.82 7.75 -10.20
C THR A 36 3.31 7.50 -10.26
N ILE A 37 2.51 8.55 -10.19
CA ILE A 37 1.05 8.44 -10.27
C ILE A 37 0.62 7.87 -11.62
N ASN A 38 1.21 8.35 -12.72
CA ASN A 38 0.91 7.87 -14.06
C ASN A 38 1.23 6.38 -14.21
N GLN A 39 2.35 5.92 -13.66
CA GLN A 39 2.71 4.49 -13.68
C GLN A 39 1.73 3.64 -12.87
N ILE A 40 1.31 4.11 -11.69
CA ILE A 40 0.29 3.39 -10.91
C ILE A 40 -1.02 3.28 -11.70
N VAL A 41 -1.48 4.38 -12.26
CA VAL A 41 -2.70 4.41 -13.10
C VAL A 41 -2.59 3.44 -14.27
N GLU A 42 -1.48 3.46 -15.01
CA GLU A 42 -1.28 2.59 -16.16
C GLU A 42 -1.27 1.10 -15.76
N ARG A 43 -0.55 0.76 -14.71
CA ARG A 43 -0.50 -0.63 -14.20
C ARG A 43 -1.85 -1.10 -13.68
N SER A 44 -2.63 -0.21 -13.09
CA SER A 44 -3.96 -0.54 -12.56
C SER A 44 -4.95 -0.99 -13.64
N LYS A 45 -4.75 -0.58 -14.89
CA LYS A 45 -5.62 -0.97 -16.02
C LYS A 45 -5.67 -2.49 -16.27
N LYS A 46 -4.67 -3.23 -15.80
CA LYS A 46 -4.63 -4.70 -15.90
C LYS A 46 -5.64 -5.39 -15.00
N PHE A 47 -6.21 -4.67 -14.04
CA PHE A 47 -7.02 -5.25 -12.97
C PHE A 47 -8.45 -4.73 -12.98
N LYS A 48 -9.36 -5.57 -12.50
CA LYS A 48 -10.75 -5.16 -12.26
C LYS A 48 -10.89 -4.74 -10.80
N PHE A 49 -11.38 -3.55 -10.57
CA PHE A 49 -11.69 -3.01 -9.25
C PHE A 49 -12.66 -1.84 -9.37
N ASN A 50 -13.40 -1.57 -8.31
CA ASN A 50 -14.32 -0.43 -8.24
C ASN A 50 -14.01 0.54 -7.10
N LYS A 51 -13.13 0.15 -6.18
CA LYS A 51 -12.68 0.98 -5.06
C LYS A 51 -11.17 0.89 -4.89
N ILE A 52 -10.59 1.91 -4.29
CA ILE A 52 -9.17 1.97 -3.97
C ILE A 52 -9.03 2.09 -2.45
N ALA A 53 -8.14 1.32 -1.85
CA ALA A 53 -7.79 1.44 -0.45
C ALA A 53 -6.29 1.66 -0.29
N ALA A 54 -5.91 2.30 0.79
CA ALA A 54 -4.51 2.45 1.18
C ALA A 54 -4.38 2.47 2.69
N ILE A 55 -3.16 2.15 3.14
CA ILE A 55 -2.85 2.04 4.55
C ILE A 55 -2.21 3.33 5.04
N GLU A 56 -2.66 3.81 6.22
CA GLU A 56 -2.12 4.99 6.90
C GLU A 56 -0.62 4.84 7.11
N SER A 57 0.17 5.85 6.78
CA SER A 57 -0.25 7.13 6.22
C SER A 57 0.31 7.40 4.83
N ARG A 58 1.51 6.89 4.52
CA ARG A 58 2.24 7.21 3.27
C ARG A 58 1.53 6.70 2.01
N GLY A 59 0.85 5.58 2.10
CA GLY A 59 0.04 5.05 1.01
C GLY A 59 -1.07 6.00 0.57
N PHE A 60 -1.60 6.82 1.48
CA PHE A 60 -2.66 7.78 1.18
C PHE A 60 -2.25 8.82 0.14
N VAL A 61 -1.00 9.23 0.13
CA VAL A 61 -0.49 10.24 -0.82
C VAL A 61 -0.67 9.77 -2.25
N PHE A 62 -0.32 8.52 -2.53
CA PHE A 62 -0.44 7.94 -3.88
C PHE A 62 -1.88 7.56 -4.20
N ALA A 63 -2.55 6.89 -3.28
CA ALA A 63 -3.91 6.40 -3.49
C ALA A 63 -4.92 7.52 -3.72
N SER A 64 -4.80 8.64 -3.01
CA SER A 64 -5.69 9.79 -3.21
C SER A 64 -5.56 10.40 -4.60
N ALA A 65 -4.33 10.56 -5.09
CA ALA A 65 -4.08 11.08 -6.43
C ALA A 65 -4.62 10.13 -7.52
N VAL A 66 -4.36 8.82 -7.37
CA VAL A 66 -4.86 7.79 -8.30
C VAL A 66 -6.39 7.74 -8.30
N SER A 67 -6.99 7.79 -7.11
CA SER A 67 -8.44 7.82 -6.93
C SER A 67 -9.09 9.01 -7.65
N TYR A 68 -8.50 10.18 -7.53
CA TYR A 68 -8.96 11.39 -8.21
C TYR A 68 -8.92 11.22 -9.74
N ILE A 69 -7.81 10.71 -10.28
CA ILE A 69 -7.64 10.51 -11.74
C ILE A 69 -8.63 9.46 -12.27
N LEU A 70 -8.77 8.34 -11.56
CA LEU A 70 -9.62 7.24 -11.98
C LEU A 70 -11.11 7.45 -11.65
N LYS A 71 -11.44 8.50 -10.88
CA LYS A 71 -12.79 8.79 -10.40
C LYS A 71 -13.41 7.60 -9.66
N LYS A 72 -12.62 6.99 -8.77
CA LYS A 72 -13.04 5.87 -7.94
C LYS A 72 -12.98 6.24 -6.46
N PRO A 73 -13.87 5.69 -5.62
CA PRO A 73 -13.83 5.93 -4.17
C PRO A 73 -12.49 5.53 -3.56
N PHE A 74 -12.03 6.31 -2.60
CA PHE A 74 -10.85 6.02 -1.80
C PHE A 74 -11.26 5.65 -0.37
N ILE A 75 -10.79 4.51 0.11
CA ILE A 75 -11.07 3.97 1.44
C ILE A 75 -9.78 4.01 2.26
N MET A 76 -9.84 4.63 3.41
CA MET A 76 -8.72 4.72 4.34
C MET A 76 -8.72 3.51 5.29
N LEU A 77 -7.62 2.74 5.24
CA LEU A 77 -7.30 1.73 6.25
C LEU A 77 -6.40 2.41 7.28
N ARG A 78 -6.87 2.52 8.51
CA ARG A 78 -6.20 3.34 9.52
C ARG A 78 -5.80 2.55 10.76
N LYS A 79 -4.85 3.10 11.50
CA LYS A 79 -4.45 2.59 12.81
C LYS A 79 -5.64 2.68 13.79
N LYS A 80 -5.59 1.84 14.81
CA LYS A 80 -6.62 1.76 15.86
C LYS A 80 -7.02 3.13 16.41
N ASN A 81 -8.31 3.32 16.62
CA ASN A 81 -8.90 4.53 17.21
C ASN A 81 -8.80 5.82 16.37
N LYS A 82 -8.52 5.70 15.07
CA LYS A 82 -8.46 6.86 14.17
C LYS A 82 -9.76 7.09 13.38
N LEU A 83 -10.60 6.08 13.26
CA LEU A 83 -11.88 6.15 12.54
C LEU A 83 -13.03 6.35 13.52
N PRO A 84 -13.92 7.35 13.29
CA PRO A 84 -14.93 7.75 14.27
C PRO A 84 -16.20 6.88 14.31
N ALA A 85 -16.52 6.17 13.21
CA ALA A 85 -17.72 5.31 13.15
C ALA A 85 -17.36 3.85 13.46
N GLU A 86 -18.32 2.94 13.36
CA GLU A 86 -18.07 1.52 13.58
C GLU A 86 -17.09 0.93 12.60
N THR A 87 -16.15 0.12 13.09
CA THR A 87 -15.07 -0.47 12.31
C THR A 87 -15.03 -1.99 12.36
N HIS A 88 -14.49 -2.57 11.29
CA HIS A 88 -13.84 -3.88 11.35
C HIS A 88 -12.37 -3.68 11.67
N SER A 89 -11.77 -4.57 12.44
CA SER A 89 -10.38 -4.50 12.88
C SER A 89 -9.63 -5.79 12.64
N ILE A 90 -8.35 -5.68 12.33
CA ILE A 90 -7.43 -6.81 12.25
C ILE A 90 -6.18 -6.48 13.09
N ASN A 91 -5.82 -7.41 13.97
CA ASN A 91 -4.55 -7.40 14.68
C ASN A 91 -3.53 -8.20 13.88
N PHE A 92 -2.31 -7.72 13.79
CA PHE A 92 -1.23 -8.43 13.11
C PHE A 92 0.10 -8.20 13.81
N LYS A 93 1.01 -9.16 13.64
CA LYS A 93 2.34 -9.11 14.24
C LYS A 93 3.27 -8.26 13.37
N LEU A 94 4.03 -7.40 14.03
CA LEU A 94 5.19 -6.71 13.49
C LEU A 94 6.45 -7.45 13.92
N GLU A 95 7.59 -7.07 13.35
CA GLU A 95 8.89 -7.53 13.83
C GLU A 95 9.06 -7.24 15.33
N TYR A 96 8.56 -6.09 15.79
CA TYR A 96 8.55 -5.68 17.19
C TYR A 96 7.12 -5.31 17.61
N GLY A 97 6.43 -6.24 18.30
CA GLY A 97 5.10 -6.01 18.83
C GLY A 97 3.96 -6.37 17.87
N THR A 98 2.81 -5.80 18.14
CA THR A 98 1.58 -6.00 17.35
C THR A 98 1.03 -4.65 16.90
N ALA A 99 0.31 -4.65 15.79
CA ALA A 99 -0.40 -3.49 15.30
C ALA A 99 -1.85 -3.86 14.96
N THR A 100 -2.70 -2.86 14.89
CA THR A 100 -4.10 -3.01 14.50
C THR A 100 -4.41 -2.02 13.39
N ILE A 101 -5.06 -2.50 12.34
CA ILE A 101 -5.65 -1.65 11.31
C ILE A 101 -7.15 -1.84 11.27
N GLU A 102 -7.84 -0.77 10.91
CA GLU A 102 -9.29 -0.68 10.92
C GLU A 102 -9.83 -0.09 9.62
N VAL A 103 -11.05 -0.47 9.28
CA VAL A 103 -11.84 0.13 8.19
C VAL A 103 -13.27 0.33 8.70
N HIS A 104 -13.94 1.41 8.26
CA HIS A 104 -15.35 1.60 8.55
C HIS A 104 -16.19 0.45 7.98
N LYS A 105 -17.14 -0.05 8.76
CA LYS A 105 -18.03 -1.16 8.35
C LYS A 105 -18.86 -0.84 7.12
N ASP A 106 -19.20 0.42 6.90
CA ASP A 106 -19.99 0.88 5.75
C ASP A 106 -19.17 1.18 4.49
N SER A 107 -17.84 1.02 4.53
CA SER A 107 -16.97 1.37 3.42
C SER A 107 -16.91 0.30 2.32
N ILE A 108 -17.11 -0.96 2.67
CA ILE A 108 -16.92 -2.12 1.77
C ILE A 108 -18.09 -3.08 1.93
N ASN A 109 -18.52 -3.66 0.81
CA ASN A 109 -19.56 -4.68 0.77
C ASN A 109 -19.20 -5.80 -0.22
N GLU A 110 -20.06 -6.78 -0.34
CA GLU A 110 -19.87 -7.99 -1.14
C GLU A 110 -19.74 -7.74 -2.66
N LYS A 111 -20.14 -6.57 -3.15
CA LYS A 111 -20.01 -6.20 -4.57
C LYS A 111 -18.70 -5.52 -4.87
N ASP A 112 -17.92 -5.21 -3.84
CA ASP A 112 -16.69 -4.43 -4.00
C ASP A 112 -15.49 -5.30 -4.31
N THR A 113 -14.69 -4.85 -5.26
CA THR A 113 -13.35 -5.34 -5.56
C THR A 113 -12.40 -4.17 -5.40
N VAL A 114 -11.40 -4.34 -4.53
CA VAL A 114 -10.57 -3.24 -4.04
C VAL A 114 -9.14 -3.37 -4.55
N LEU A 115 -8.62 -2.29 -5.15
CA LEU A 115 -7.20 -2.13 -5.42
C LEU A 115 -6.54 -1.53 -4.17
N ILE A 116 -5.53 -2.20 -3.63
CA ILE A 116 -4.77 -1.71 -2.47
C ILE A 116 -3.47 -1.09 -2.97
N ILE A 117 -3.23 0.16 -2.60
CA ILE A 117 -2.02 0.91 -2.96
C ILE A 117 -1.26 1.24 -1.68
N ASP A 118 0.06 1.01 -1.69
CA ASP A 118 0.93 1.45 -0.61
C ASP A 118 2.27 1.94 -1.16
N ASP A 119 3.00 2.67 -0.34
CA ASP A 119 4.30 3.22 -0.73
C ASP A 119 5.39 2.15 -0.79
N LEU A 120 5.37 1.17 0.11
CA LEU A 120 6.44 0.18 0.21
C LEU A 120 5.93 -1.16 0.73
N ILE A 121 6.46 -2.23 0.18
CA ILE A 121 6.32 -3.58 0.73
C ILE A 121 7.68 -4.11 1.17
N ALA A 122 7.76 -4.58 2.41
CA ALA A 122 8.92 -5.23 3.00
C ALA A 122 8.64 -6.73 3.21
N THR A 123 8.24 -7.13 4.39
CA THR A 123 7.91 -8.54 4.71
C THR A 123 6.48 -8.94 4.33
N GLY A 124 5.62 -7.98 4.06
CA GLY A 124 4.25 -8.21 3.61
C GLY A 124 3.20 -8.33 4.71
N GLY A 125 3.58 -8.24 5.98
CA GLY A 125 2.64 -8.40 7.09
C GLY A 125 1.49 -7.38 7.09
N THR A 126 1.79 -6.13 6.84
CA THR A 126 0.80 -5.05 6.73
C THR A 126 -0.13 -5.25 5.54
N ALA A 127 0.42 -5.63 4.40
CA ALA A 127 -0.36 -5.91 3.19
C ALA A 127 -1.30 -7.10 3.38
N GLU A 128 -0.83 -8.18 4.02
CA GLU A 128 -1.68 -9.33 4.38
C GLU A 128 -2.82 -8.92 5.32
N ALA A 129 -2.52 -8.11 6.32
CA ALA A 129 -3.54 -7.60 7.23
C ALA A 129 -4.58 -6.76 6.48
N ALA A 130 -4.16 -5.93 5.53
CA ALA A 130 -5.06 -5.17 4.67
C ALA A 130 -5.97 -6.09 3.85
N SER A 131 -5.43 -7.14 3.23
CA SER A 131 -6.24 -8.12 2.48
C SER A 131 -7.30 -8.80 3.35
N ARG A 132 -6.92 -9.21 4.55
CA ARG A 132 -7.85 -9.83 5.51
C ARG A 132 -8.94 -8.85 5.94
N LEU A 133 -8.60 -7.59 6.12
CA LEU A 133 -9.56 -6.54 6.48
C LEU A 133 -10.60 -6.31 5.38
N ILE A 134 -10.19 -6.31 4.11
CA ILE A 134 -11.09 -6.27 2.96
C ILE A 134 -12.03 -7.50 2.95
N GLU A 135 -11.47 -8.68 3.18
CA GLU A 135 -12.22 -9.96 3.13
C GLU A 135 -13.25 -10.06 4.26
N ILE A 136 -12.91 -9.69 5.50
CA ILE A 136 -13.89 -9.69 6.61
C ILE A 136 -14.98 -8.64 6.40
N SER A 137 -14.71 -7.61 5.64
CA SER A 137 -15.70 -6.62 5.20
C SER A 137 -16.56 -7.14 4.03
N LYS A 138 -16.36 -8.39 3.62
CA LYS A 138 -17.02 -9.10 2.51
C LYS A 138 -16.60 -8.65 1.11
N GLY A 139 -15.65 -7.75 0.97
CA GLY A 139 -15.08 -7.35 -0.30
C GLY A 139 -14.07 -8.37 -0.82
N LYS A 140 -13.59 -8.12 -2.04
CA LYS A 140 -12.51 -8.89 -2.68
C LYS A 140 -11.32 -7.97 -2.93
N VAL A 141 -10.11 -8.52 -2.83
CA VAL A 141 -8.90 -7.84 -3.25
C VAL A 141 -8.70 -8.05 -4.74
N GLY A 142 -8.68 -6.99 -5.52
CA GLY A 142 -8.44 -7.05 -6.97
C GLY A 142 -6.95 -7.18 -7.29
N ALA A 143 -6.13 -6.38 -6.63
CA ALA A 143 -4.68 -6.37 -6.76
C ALA A 143 -4.03 -5.49 -5.68
N PHE A 144 -2.71 -5.59 -5.60
CA PHE A 144 -1.85 -4.66 -4.87
C PHE A 144 -0.94 -3.92 -5.85
N ILE A 145 -0.69 -2.64 -5.59
CA ILE A 145 0.36 -1.88 -6.26
C ILE A 145 1.21 -1.18 -5.21
N PHE A 146 2.51 -1.42 -5.24
CA PHE A 146 3.49 -0.79 -4.35
C PHE A 146 4.43 0.11 -5.16
N VAL A 147 4.78 1.26 -4.61
CA VAL A 147 5.79 2.12 -5.22
C VAL A 147 7.16 1.47 -5.09
N ILE A 148 7.50 0.97 -3.91
CA ILE A 148 8.78 0.31 -3.63
C ILE A 148 8.55 -1.13 -3.16
N ASN A 149 9.29 -2.07 -3.76
CA ASN A 149 9.44 -3.43 -3.28
C ASN A 149 10.86 -3.65 -2.75
N LEU A 150 10.97 -4.03 -1.49
CA LEU A 150 12.22 -4.54 -0.92
C LEU A 150 12.31 -6.04 -1.21
N PHE A 151 12.79 -6.38 -2.41
CA PHE A 151 12.57 -7.68 -3.04
C PHE A 151 13.13 -8.88 -2.25
N ASP A 152 14.24 -8.70 -1.53
CA ASP A 152 14.87 -9.77 -0.75
C ASP A 152 14.19 -10.05 0.60
N LEU A 153 13.23 -9.22 1.01
CA LEU A 153 12.41 -9.46 2.22
C LEU A 153 11.17 -10.31 1.93
N GLY A 154 10.87 -10.57 0.67
CA GLY A 154 9.92 -11.59 0.23
C GLY A 154 8.44 -11.26 0.38
N GLY A 155 8.06 -10.04 0.76
CA GLY A 155 6.65 -9.69 0.97
C GLY A 155 5.79 -9.78 -0.28
N SER A 156 6.30 -9.26 -1.40
CA SER A 156 5.61 -9.34 -2.70
C SER A 156 5.42 -10.79 -3.14
N ASP A 157 6.44 -11.62 -3.03
CA ASP A 157 6.38 -13.05 -3.39
C ASP A 157 5.35 -13.80 -2.52
N LYS A 158 5.29 -13.51 -1.22
CA LYS A 158 4.28 -14.10 -0.32
C LYS A 158 2.85 -13.78 -0.74
N LEU A 159 2.59 -12.54 -1.16
CA LEU A 159 1.27 -12.16 -1.66
C LEU A 159 0.93 -12.91 -2.95
N ILE A 160 1.87 -13.03 -3.86
CA ILE A 160 1.71 -13.78 -5.13
C ILE A 160 1.44 -15.26 -4.85
N GLU A 161 2.19 -15.88 -3.95
CA GLU A 161 1.99 -17.28 -3.53
C GLU A 161 0.60 -17.52 -2.93
N LYS A 162 0.03 -16.51 -2.28
CA LYS A 162 -1.35 -16.55 -1.76
C LYS A 162 -2.42 -16.31 -2.82
N GLY A 163 -2.04 -16.11 -4.08
CA GLY A 163 -2.94 -15.91 -5.21
C GLY A 163 -3.31 -14.47 -5.51
N PHE A 164 -2.70 -13.49 -4.83
CA PHE A 164 -2.91 -12.08 -5.13
C PHE A 164 -2.11 -11.62 -6.34
N LYS A 165 -2.68 -10.67 -7.08
CA LYS A 165 -1.99 -9.96 -8.15
C LYS A 165 -1.24 -8.78 -7.55
N VAL A 166 0.05 -8.65 -7.88
CA VAL A 166 0.94 -7.63 -7.32
C VAL A 166 1.73 -6.95 -8.43
N GLU A 167 1.79 -5.64 -8.39
CA GLU A 167 2.66 -4.81 -9.23
C GLU A 167 3.55 -3.95 -8.34
N ASN A 168 4.81 -3.83 -8.72
CA ASN A 168 5.80 -2.99 -8.04
C ASN A 168 6.44 -2.04 -9.05
N LEU A 169 6.62 -0.77 -8.69
CA LEU A 169 7.22 0.22 -9.59
C LEU A 169 8.75 0.20 -9.53
N ILE A 170 9.27 0.14 -8.31
CA ILE A 170 10.71 0.28 -8.03
C ILE A 170 11.17 -0.88 -7.15
N GLU A 171 12.30 -1.46 -7.49
CA GLU A 171 12.90 -2.56 -6.74
C GLU A 171 14.16 -2.08 -6.00
N PHE A 172 14.24 -2.38 -4.70
CA PHE A 172 15.43 -2.15 -3.87
C PHE A 172 15.73 -3.39 -3.02
N PRO A 173 17.01 -3.62 -2.67
CA PRO A 173 17.33 -4.58 -1.62
C PRO A 173 16.83 -4.05 -0.25
N GLY A 174 16.53 -4.97 0.66
CA GLY A 174 16.08 -4.63 2.02
C GLY A 174 17.20 -4.15 2.95
N HIS A 175 18.43 -4.34 2.52
CA HIS A 175 19.62 -3.99 3.33
C HIS A 175 20.59 -3.13 2.54
#